data_86ebccc7eadf4cd4302474d4079c01dc
#
_entry.id   86ebccc7eadf4cd4302474d4079c01dc
#
_cell.length_a   1.000
_cell.length_b   1.000
_cell.length_c   1.000
_cell.angle_alpha   90.00
_cell.angle_beta   90.00
_cell.angle_gamma   90.00
#
_symmetry.space_group_name_H-M   'P 1'
#
loop_
_entity.id
_entity.type
_entity.pdbx_description
1 polymer ?
#
loop_
_entity_poly.entity_id
_entity_poly.type
_entity_poly.pdbx_seq_one_letter_code
_entity_poly.pdbx_strand_id
1 'polypeptide(L)'
;MMIEGRGLVVALAAVLAACGASDSGQAAASDSNAAAHAANGDVATACTGDNGGITLPDGFCATIFADSVGGARHITVASNGDVFVQLLKAGRGLESGTGQGGIVALRDIDHDGRADTSASFGSAGGTGIGLHGGFLYADDQKRIVRYQLAPGSLTPSGEAQAIVVGLPTGGHGARNFTFDSSGALYVNVGSRTNSCQQNDRAKESPGHDPCTELRTRAGIWKFDANKQGQKQSDETHFATGIRNGMGLTINPVDGKLYATQHGRDQLLQSWPKLFDAKQSAENPAEELVQVNKGDDFGWPYCFYSFEAKRLVLAPEYGGDGKKVGRCAEKKEPVTVFPGHWAPESAVFYTGTQFPTRYRGGVFVAFHGSWNRAPEPQAGFKVVFVPMKNGAPGSEYEAFADGFAGPDKSRNSANYRPMGLAQGPDGALYIADDKDGRIWKVRYTGNAAP
;
A
#
# COMPACT_ATOMS: atom_id res chain seq x y z
N MET A 1 9.58 -57.70 -43.53
CA MET A 1 10.99 -57.85 -43.67
C MET A 1 11.56 -57.29 -42.35
N MET A 2 11.50 -58.09 -41.21
CA MET A 2 12.58 -58.97 -40.74
C MET A 2 13.91 -58.18 -40.74
N ILE A 3 14.62 -58.00 -39.64
CA ILE A 3 15.30 -58.89 -38.66
C ILE A 3 15.68 -58.04 -37.46
N GLU A 4 15.30 -58.26 -36.23
CA GLU A 4 15.96 -59.07 -35.15
C GLU A 4 17.42 -58.75 -34.83
N GLY A 5 17.66 -58.56 -33.49
CA GLY A 5 18.78 -59.13 -32.85
C GLY A 5 19.23 -58.45 -31.53
N ARG A 6 18.82 -58.99 -30.39
CA ARG A 6 19.54 -59.50 -29.21
C ARG A 6 20.70 -58.63 -28.67
N GLY A 7 20.75 -58.17 -27.45
CA GLY A 7 20.62 -58.90 -26.16
C GLY A 7 21.97 -59.33 -25.60
N LEU A 8 22.40 -58.77 -24.44
CA LEU A 8 23.23 -59.50 -23.49
C LEU A 8 23.19 -58.86 -22.08
N VAL A 9 22.85 -59.71 -21.13
CA VAL A 9 22.87 -59.56 -19.67
C VAL A 9 24.12 -60.27 -19.15
N VAL A 10 24.82 -59.72 -18.18
CA VAL A 10 25.66 -60.41 -17.14
C VAL A 10 25.85 -59.41 -15.99
N ALA A 11 25.33 -59.52 -14.82
CA ALA A 11 25.37 -60.40 -13.66
C ALA A 11 26.62 -60.20 -12.77
N LEU A 12 26.32 -59.73 -11.58
CA LEU A 12 26.78 -60.05 -10.20
C LEU A 12 28.23 -60.47 -9.93
N ALA A 13 28.80 -59.81 -8.91
CA ALA A 13 29.47 -60.53 -7.80
C ALA A 13 29.58 -59.64 -6.56
N ALA A 14 28.99 -60.07 -5.48
CA ALA A 14 29.23 -59.57 -4.13
C ALA A 14 30.39 -60.32 -3.49
N VAL A 15 31.24 -59.65 -2.71
CA VAL A 15 32.12 -60.30 -1.74
C VAL A 15 32.04 -59.54 -0.41
N LEU A 16 31.54 -60.28 0.58
CA LEU A 16 31.61 -59.98 2.01
C LEU A 16 32.99 -60.43 2.56
N ALA A 17 33.62 -59.65 3.38
CA ALA A 17 34.50 -60.19 4.45
C ALA A 17 34.61 -59.20 5.61
N ALA A 18 34.59 -59.77 6.78
CA ALA A 18 34.31 -59.16 8.08
C ALA A 18 35.57 -58.88 8.90
N CYS A 19 35.32 -58.07 9.95
CA CYS A 19 35.96 -58.03 11.28
C CYS A 19 37.41 -57.57 11.43
N GLY A 20 37.54 -56.58 12.32
CA GLY A 20 38.76 -56.23 13.01
C GLY A 20 38.58 -54.97 13.86
N ALA A 21 38.19 -55.14 15.10
CA ALA A 21 38.15 -54.07 16.10
C ALA A 21 39.57 -53.77 16.61
N SER A 22 39.91 -52.51 16.72
CA SER A 22 40.88 -52.05 17.73
C SER A 22 40.62 -50.57 18.06
N ASP A 23 40.38 -50.37 19.30
CA ASP A 23 40.17 -49.19 20.09
C ASP A 23 41.43 -48.32 20.14
N SER A 24 41.29 -47.01 19.90
CA SER A 24 42.12 -46.00 20.58
C SER A 24 41.67 -44.58 20.16
N GLY A 25 41.06 -43.90 21.08
CA GLY A 25 41.37 -42.57 21.56
C GLY A 25 41.25 -41.36 20.65
N GLN A 26 40.19 -40.61 20.92
CA GLN A 26 40.24 -39.15 21.09
C GLN A 26 40.57 -38.26 19.88
N ALA A 27 39.55 -37.57 19.39
CA ALA A 27 39.39 -36.11 19.51
C ALA A 27 38.11 -35.69 18.82
N ALA A 28 37.13 -35.28 19.60
CA ALA A 28 35.95 -34.56 19.12
C ALA A 28 36.40 -33.20 18.59
N ALA A 29 36.44 -33.04 17.28
CA ALA A 29 36.42 -31.72 16.65
C ALA A 29 34.96 -31.24 16.65
N SER A 30 34.66 -30.37 17.58
CA SER A 30 33.41 -29.59 17.62
C SER A 30 33.41 -28.66 16.42
N ASP A 31 32.59 -28.96 15.42
CA ASP A 31 32.20 -28.01 14.41
C ASP A 31 31.39 -26.86 15.05
N SER A 32 32.12 -25.88 15.56
CA SER A 32 31.60 -24.59 15.96
C SER A 32 31.57 -23.64 14.72
N ASN A 33 30.66 -23.90 13.81
CA ASN A 33 30.18 -22.90 12.85
C ASN A 33 28.77 -22.42 13.25
N ALA A 34 28.60 -22.09 14.52
CA ALA A 34 27.62 -21.08 14.91
C ALA A 34 28.22 -19.75 14.43
N ALA A 35 27.75 -19.29 13.27
CA ALA A 35 28.00 -17.93 12.83
C ALA A 35 27.64 -17.02 14.00
N ALA A 36 28.64 -16.39 14.58
CA ALA A 36 28.47 -15.29 15.49
C ALA A 36 27.71 -14.21 14.73
N HIS A 37 26.40 -14.11 14.92
CA HIS A 37 25.75 -12.84 14.82
C HIS A 37 26.40 -11.97 15.89
N ALA A 38 27.39 -11.19 15.45
CA ALA A 38 27.88 -10.08 16.23
C ALA A 38 26.64 -9.28 16.62
N ALA A 39 26.33 -9.28 17.91
CA ALA A 39 25.50 -8.27 18.49
C ALA A 39 26.24 -6.95 18.23
N ASN A 40 25.93 -6.30 17.10
CA ASN A 40 26.18 -4.88 16.94
C ASN A 40 25.40 -4.26 18.08
N GLY A 41 26.11 -3.69 19.04
CA GLY A 41 25.50 -2.95 20.11
C GLY A 41 24.56 -1.95 19.47
N ASP A 42 23.26 -2.12 19.76
CA ASP A 42 22.25 -1.16 19.40
C ASP A 42 22.74 0.19 19.94
N VAL A 43 23.21 1.06 19.06
CA VAL A 43 23.22 2.48 19.34
C VAL A 43 21.76 2.80 19.58
N ALA A 44 21.41 3.01 20.85
CA ALA A 44 20.04 3.29 21.24
C ALA A 44 19.62 4.54 20.49
N THR A 45 18.93 4.36 19.38
CA THR A 45 18.47 5.44 18.52
C THR A 45 17.54 6.29 19.36
N ALA A 46 17.98 7.49 19.71
CA ALA A 46 17.19 8.38 20.53
C ALA A 46 15.94 8.77 19.75
N CYS A 47 14.76 8.52 20.33
CA CYS A 47 13.52 9.03 19.80
C CYS A 47 13.58 10.57 19.73
N THR A 48 12.98 11.18 18.73
CA THR A 48 12.72 12.63 18.75
C THR A 48 11.80 12.91 19.93
N GLY A 49 12.14 13.84 20.83
CA GLY A 49 11.47 14.02 22.11
C GLY A 49 9.97 14.31 22.02
N ASP A 50 9.51 14.87 20.89
CA ASP A 50 8.10 15.10 20.56
C ASP A 50 7.56 14.13 19.49
N ASN A 51 8.27 13.02 19.23
CA ASN A 51 7.97 12.09 18.14
C ASN A 51 7.90 12.75 16.75
N GLY A 52 8.61 13.87 16.55
CA GLY A 52 8.53 14.64 15.31
C GLY A 52 7.17 15.28 15.05
N GLY A 53 6.44 15.63 16.11
CA GLY A 53 5.14 16.31 16.07
C GLY A 53 3.93 15.37 15.97
N ILE A 54 4.10 14.07 16.20
CA ILE A 54 3.00 13.10 16.19
C ILE A 54 2.78 12.45 17.56
N THR A 55 1.58 11.93 17.77
CA THR A 55 1.21 11.19 18.99
C THR A 55 1.16 9.70 18.68
N LEU A 56 1.78 8.89 19.53
CA LEU A 56 1.88 7.44 19.43
C LEU A 56 1.38 6.77 20.72
N PRO A 57 1.00 5.49 20.68
CA PRO A 57 0.67 4.72 21.89
C PRO A 57 1.88 4.56 22.81
N ASP A 58 1.61 4.28 24.08
CA ASP A 58 2.66 4.04 25.08
C ASP A 58 3.64 2.96 24.64
N GLY A 59 4.92 3.22 24.87
CA GLY A 59 6.03 2.35 24.50
C GLY A 59 6.47 2.48 23.05
N PHE A 60 5.79 3.27 22.22
CA PHE A 60 6.25 3.62 20.88
C PHE A 60 6.92 4.99 20.86
N CYS A 61 7.85 5.13 19.96
CA CYS A 61 8.44 6.42 19.66
C CYS A 61 8.81 6.55 18.16
N ALA A 62 8.95 7.79 17.71
CA ALA A 62 9.34 8.10 16.36
C ALA A 62 10.64 8.90 16.30
N THR A 63 11.47 8.56 15.30
CA THR A 63 12.58 9.39 14.83
C THR A 63 12.16 10.06 13.52
N ILE A 64 12.52 11.31 13.30
CA ILE A 64 12.43 11.92 11.97
C ILE A 64 13.55 11.29 11.14
N PHE A 65 13.17 10.33 10.29
CA PHE A 65 14.10 9.60 9.43
C PHE A 65 14.68 10.50 8.32
N ALA A 66 13.81 11.28 7.69
CA ALA A 66 14.20 12.31 6.73
C ALA A 66 13.17 13.44 6.74
N ASP A 67 13.57 14.63 6.31
CA ASP A 67 12.71 15.80 6.23
C ASP A 67 12.89 16.50 4.88
N SER A 68 11.86 17.20 4.43
CA SER A 68 11.90 18.03 3.22
C SER A 68 12.31 17.26 1.95
N VAL A 69 11.96 15.98 1.84
CA VAL A 69 12.29 15.16 0.65
C VAL A 69 11.43 15.52 -0.58
N GLY A 70 10.48 16.43 -0.41
CA GLY A 70 9.53 16.83 -1.46
C GLY A 70 8.17 16.15 -1.32
N GLY A 71 7.33 16.16 -2.35
CA GLY A 71 5.99 15.57 -2.31
C GLY A 71 6.04 14.04 -2.24
N ALA A 72 6.42 13.51 -1.09
CA ALA A 72 6.62 12.07 -0.87
C ALA A 72 5.29 11.33 -0.92
N ARG A 73 5.16 10.39 -1.85
CA ARG A 73 3.97 9.55 -1.99
C ARG A 73 4.18 8.21 -1.29
N HIS A 74 4.13 7.10 -2.01
CA HIS A 74 4.43 5.82 -1.41
C HIS A 74 5.93 5.60 -1.22
N ILE A 75 6.24 4.75 -0.27
CA ILE A 75 7.59 4.37 0.11
C ILE A 75 7.74 2.86 0.12
N THR A 76 8.94 2.37 -0.08
CA THR A 76 9.30 0.97 0.10
C THR A 76 10.67 0.88 0.75
N VAL A 77 10.90 -0.16 1.56
CA VAL A 77 12.16 -0.35 2.27
C VAL A 77 12.80 -1.65 1.81
N ALA A 78 14.05 -1.57 1.41
CA ALA A 78 14.83 -2.73 1.00
C ALA A 78 15.30 -3.57 2.21
N SER A 79 15.72 -4.80 1.96
CA SER A 79 16.19 -5.72 2.99
C SER A 79 17.45 -5.26 3.73
N ASN A 80 18.21 -4.32 3.15
CA ASN A 80 19.37 -3.67 3.77
C ASN A 80 19.01 -2.36 4.50
N GLY A 81 17.75 -1.98 4.58
CA GLY A 81 17.27 -0.76 5.24
C GLY A 81 17.17 0.48 4.36
N ASP A 82 17.61 0.43 3.11
CA ASP A 82 17.45 1.56 2.18
C ASP A 82 15.97 1.87 1.93
N VAL A 83 15.61 3.14 2.00
CA VAL A 83 14.25 3.62 1.80
C VAL A 83 14.14 4.30 0.44
N PHE A 84 13.20 3.85 -0.39
CA PHE A 84 12.91 4.45 -1.69
C PHE A 84 11.55 5.14 -1.63
N VAL A 85 11.51 6.38 -2.08
CA VAL A 85 10.35 7.29 -2.00
C VAL A 85 9.96 7.73 -3.39
N GLN A 86 8.73 7.43 -3.82
CA GLN A 86 8.17 8.00 -5.03
C GLN A 86 7.73 9.44 -4.78
N LEU A 87 8.14 10.35 -5.63
CA LEU A 87 7.78 11.75 -5.53
C LEU A 87 6.71 12.14 -6.55
N LEU A 88 5.80 12.99 -6.14
CA LEU A 88 4.84 13.62 -7.04
C LEU A 88 5.50 14.81 -7.75
N LYS A 89 5.21 14.96 -9.04
CA LYS A 89 5.67 16.11 -9.83
C LYS A 89 4.73 17.30 -9.63
N ALA A 90 5.28 18.49 -9.43
CA ALA A 90 4.49 19.72 -9.31
C ALA A 90 3.51 19.94 -10.47
N GLY A 91 2.36 20.55 -10.19
CA GLY A 91 1.34 20.92 -11.19
C GLY A 91 0.08 20.04 -11.22
N ARG A 92 -0.10 19.08 -10.29
CA ARG A 92 -1.30 18.25 -10.22
C ARG A 92 -1.95 18.22 -8.82
N GLY A 93 -2.34 19.41 -8.33
CA GLY A 93 -3.13 19.51 -7.10
C GLY A 93 -2.34 19.30 -5.81
N LEU A 94 -1.04 19.37 -5.85
CA LEU A 94 -0.19 19.54 -4.69
C LEU A 94 -0.12 21.01 -4.34
N GLU A 95 -0.44 21.31 -3.11
CA GLU A 95 -0.44 22.68 -2.56
C GLU A 95 0.94 23.12 -2.08
N SER A 96 1.87 22.20 -2.00
CA SER A 96 3.26 22.47 -1.61
C SER A 96 4.19 21.51 -2.31
N GLY A 97 5.33 22.00 -2.63
CA GLY A 97 6.45 21.22 -3.09
C GLY A 97 6.96 21.66 -4.43
N THR A 98 8.21 21.88 -4.45
CA THR A 98 9.10 21.96 -5.60
C THR A 98 9.14 20.64 -6.36
N GLY A 99 8.01 19.88 -6.43
CA GLY A 99 7.94 18.51 -6.89
C GLY A 99 8.60 18.30 -8.23
N GLN A 100 9.85 17.92 -8.21
CA GLN A 100 10.59 17.57 -9.42
C GLN A 100 10.14 16.23 -9.99
N GLY A 101 9.39 15.43 -9.19
CA GLY A 101 9.08 14.05 -9.49
C GLY A 101 10.32 13.15 -9.29
N GLY A 102 10.26 11.94 -9.80
CA GLY A 102 11.34 10.97 -9.66
C GLY A 102 11.24 10.14 -8.37
N ILE A 103 12.35 9.55 -8.01
CA ILE A 103 12.51 8.71 -6.83
C ILE A 103 13.68 9.24 -6.03
N VAL A 104 13.51 9.35 -4.71
CA VAL A 104 14.59 9.59 -3.76
C VAL A 104 14.89 8.29 -3.02
N ALA A 105 16.15 7.90 -3.00
CA ALA A 105 16.68 6.81 -2.19
C ALA A 105 17.42 7.40 -0.99
N LEU A 106 17.18 6.84 0.20
CA LEU A 106 17.68 7.33 1.47
C LEU A 106 18.36 6.17 2.21
N ARG A 107 19.50 6.42 2.85
CA ARG A 107 20.22 5.41 3.65
C ARG A 107 20.65 5.99 4.98
N ASP A 108 20.42 5.21 6.02
CA ASP A 108 20.90 5.36 7.39
C ASP A 108 22.18 4.50 7.50
N ILE A 109 23.36 5.14 7.52
CA ILE A 109 24.66 4.47 7.47
C ILE A 109 25.12 4.05 8.85
N ASP A 110 24.92 4.89 9.85
CA ASP A 110 25.36 4.69 11.23
C ASP A 110 24.29 4.05 12.13
N HIS A 111 23.11 3.75 11.53
CA HIS A 111 21.96 3.12 12.18
C HIS A 111 21.38 3.93 13.36
N ASP A 112 21.51 5.24 13.32
CA ASP A 112 20.93 6.14 14.32
C ASP A 112 19.43 6.40 14.10
N GLY A 113 18.84 5.88 13.02
CA GLY A 113 17.43 6.01 12.65
C GLY A 113 17.14 7.24 11.81
N ARG A 114 18.17 7.90 11.28
CA ARG A 114 18.09 9.05 10.36
C ARG A 114 18.83 8.73 9.08
N ALA A 115 18.40 9.32 7.99
CA ALA A 115 19.11 9.17 6.73
C ALA A 115 20.33 10.09 6.67
N ASP A 116 21.54 9.52 6.49
CA ASP A 116 22.80 10.24 6.34
C ASP A 116 23.06 10.66 4.91
N THR A 117 22.53 9.90 3.96
CA THR A 117 22.77 10.15 2.54
C THR A 117 21.54 9.89 1.70
N SER A 118 21.46 10.59 0.58
CA SER A 118 20.38 10.44 -0.38
C SER A 118 20.90 10.47 -1.81
N ALA A 119 20.14 9.83 -2.70
CA ALA A 119 20.35 9.93 -4.14
C ALA A 119 19.00 10.04 -4.84
N SER A 120 18.95 10.78 -5.96
CA SER A 120 17.73 10.96 -6.74
C SER A 120 17.91 10.43 -8.15
N PHE A 121 16.87 9.82 -8.71
CA PHE A 121 16.85 9.36 -10.08
C PHE A 121 15.44 9.33 -10.66
N GLY A 122 15.35 9.20 -12.00
CA GLY A 122 14.08 9.35 -12.69
C GLY A 122 13.59 10.80 -12.67
N SER A 123 12.55 11.10 -13.43
CA SER A 123 11.98 12.45 -13.52
C SER A 123 10.47 12.45 -13.62
N ALA A 124 9.87 11.26 -13.66
CA ALA A 124 8.43 11.11 -13.72
C ALA A 124 7.82 11.20 -12.32
N GLY A 125 6.72 11.94 -12.18
CA GLY A 125 5.95 11.96 -10.94
C GLY A 125 4.94 10.85 -10.92
N GLY A 126 4.90 10.11 -9.80
CA GLY A 126 3.98 9.00 -9.60
C GLY A 126 3.55 8.85 -8.15
N THR A 127 2.93 7.74 -7.84
CA THR A 127 2.50 7.40 -6.48
C THR A 127 3.01 6.01 -6.07
N GLY A 128 2.81 5.01 -6.92
CA GLY A 128 3.17 3.63 -6.61
C GLY A 128 4.66 3.37 -6.71
N ILE A 129 5.20 2.66 -5.74
CA ILE A 129 6.58 2.18 -5.69
C ILE A 129 6.61 0.83 -4.96
N GLY A 130 7.52 -0.06 -5.36
CA GLY A 130 7.68 -1.35 -4.70
C GLY A 130 8.89 -2.14 -5.19
N LEU A 131 9.42 -3.01 -4.35
CA LEU A 131 10.54 -3.89 -4.66
C LEU A 131 10.03 -5.29 -4.98
N HIS A 132 10.52 -5.87 -6.08
CA HIS A 132 10.21 -7.25 -6.44
C HIS A 132 11.32 -7.84 -7.33
N GLY A 133 11.79 -9.06 -7.03
CA GLY A 133 12.73 -9.80 -7.85
C GLY A 133 14.05 -9.07 -8.14
N GLY A 134 14.55 -8.25 -7.21
CA GLY A 134 15.79 -7.46 -7.38
C GLY A 134 15.61 -6.19 -8.22
N PHE A 135 14.37 -5.82 -8.51
CA PHE A 135 14.02 -4.57 -9.21
C PHE A 135 13.22 -3.64 -8.32
N LEU A 136 13.41 -2.35 -8.54
CA LEU A 136 12.52 -1.31 -8.03
C LEU A 136 11.52 -0.94 -9.11
N TYR A 137 10.25 -1.08 -8.80
CA TYR A 137 9.13 -0.70 -9.67
C TYR A 137 8.57 0.65 -9.24
N ALA A 138 8.17 1.45 -10.21
CA ALA A 138 7.55 2.76 -9.98
C ALA A 138 6.52 3.07 -11.06
N ASP A 139 5.56 3.94 -10.76
CA ASP A 139 4.62 4.45 -11.75
C ASP A 139 5.05 5.84 -12.27
N ASP A 140 4.68 6.13 -13.51
CA ASP A 140 4.74 7.47 -14.11
C ASP A 140 3.35 7.95 -14.58
N GLN A 141 2.30 7.41 -13.97
CA GLN A 141 0.87 7.61 -14.27
C GLN A 141 0.38 6.97 -15.58
N LYS A 142 1.24 6.77 -16.56
CA LYS A 142 0.93 6.14 -17.86
C LYS A 142 1.47 4.73 -17.97
N ARG A 143 2.49 4.43 -17.17
CA ARG A 143 3.24 3.18 -17.19
C ARG A 143 3.56 2.73 -15.79
N ILE A 144 3.78 1.43 -15.65
CA ILE A 144 4.60 0.88 -14.58
C ILE A 144 5.95 0.55 -15.19
N VAL A 145 7.00 1.09 -14.62
CA VAL A 145 8.39 0.86 -15.02
C VAL A 145 9.15 0.14 -13.92
N ARG A 146 10.25 -0.53 -14.27
CA ARG A 146 11.18 -1.08 -13.28
C ARG A 146 12.62 -0.69 -13.57
N TYR A 147 13.37 -0.56 -12.50
CA TYR A 147 14.79 -0.24 -12.49
C TYR A 147 15.58 -1.41 -11.94
N GLN A 148 16.68 -1.78 -12.59
CA GLN A 148 17.62 -2.75 -12.05
C GLN A 148 18.44 -2.09 -10.94
N LEU A 149 18.32 -2.59 -9.71
CA LEU A 149 19.17 -2.18 -8.59
C LEU A 149 20.26 -3.23 -8.37
N ALA A 150 21.53 -2.81 -8.41
CA ALA A 150 22.61 -3.65 -7.92
C ALA A 150 22.51 -3.74 -6.38
N PRO A 151 22.90 -4.88 -5.78
CA PRO A 151 22.91 -5.02 -4.33
C PRO A 151 23.68 -3.87 -3.65
N GLY A 152 23.03 -3.19 -2.69
CA GLY A 152 23.60 -2.06 -1.97
C GLY A 152 23.71 -0.75 -2.76
N SER A 153 23.17 -0.65 -3.98
CA SER A 153 23.13 0.60 -4.73
C SER A 153 21.88 1.42 -4.41
N LEU A 154 22.05 2.72 -4.21
CA LEU A 154 20.95 3.68 -4.07
C LEU A 154 20.37 4.13 -5.42
N THR A 155 21.09 3.89 -6.51
CA THR A 155 20.67 4.30 -7.86
C THR A 155 20.70 3.13 -8.83
N PRO A 156 19.82 3.12 -9.85
CA PRO A 156 19.79 2.06 -10.83
C PRO A 156 21.03 2.07 -11.74
N SER A 157 21.38 0.91 -12.30
CA SER A 157 22.49 0.69 -13.21
C SER A 157 22.09 0.76 -14.68
N GLY A 158 21.01 1.44 -15.04
CA GLY A 158 20.57 1.51 -16.42
C GLY A 158 19.21 2.19 -16.58
N GLU A 159 18.71 2.17 -17.82
CA GLU A 159 17.42 2.75 -18.14
C GLU A 159 16.24 1.96 -17.57
N ALA A 160 15.15 2.67 -17.31
CA ALA A 160 13.91 2.07 -16.86
C ALA A 160 13.28 1.16 -17.91
N GLN A 161 12.88 -0.05 -17.53
CA GLN A 161 12.17 -1.00 -18.38
C GLN A 161 10.66 -0.81 -18.20
N ALA A 162 9.93 -0.61 -19.31
CA ALA A 162 8.48 -0.47 -19.26
C ALA A 162 7.80 -1.85 -19.12
N ILE A 163 7.10 -2.08 -18.04
CA ILE A 163 6.37 -3.33 -17.74
C ILE A 163 4.92 -3.24 -18.20
N VAL A 164 4.21 -2.19 -17.79
CA VAL A 164 2.86 -1.91 -18.25
C VAL A 164 2.84 -0.55 -18.95
N VAL A 165 2.19 -0.47 -20.09
CA VAL A 165 2.14 0.76 -20.91
C VAL A 165 0.71 1.13 -21.28
N GLY A 166 0.50 2.40 -21.63
CA GLY A 166 -0.78 2.88 -22.15
C GLY A 166 -1.91 2.94 -21.13
N LEU A 167 -1.60 3.01 -19.82
CA LEU A 167 -2.61 3.19 -18.79
C LEU A 167 -3.34 4.52 -18.98
N PRO A 168 -4.67 4.57 -18.80
CA PRO A 168 -5.47 5.76 -19.05
C PRO A 168 -5.15 6.87 -18.05
N THR A 169 -4.93 8.10 -18.50
CA THR A 169 -4.59 9.27 -17.65
C THR A 169 -5.81 10.13 -17.28
N GLY A 170 -5.62 11.04 -16.31
CA GLY A 170 -6.66 11.95 -15.81
C GLY A 170 -7.60 11.27 -14.79
N GLY A 171 -8.45 12.06 -14.16
CA GLY A 171 -9.27 11.60 -13.03
C GLY A 171 -8.41 11.15 -11.87
N HIS A 172 -8.73 9.99 -11.27
CA HIS A 172 -7.94 9.35 -10.23
C HIS A 172 -6.73 8.64 -10.87
N GLY A 173 -5.72 9.45 -11.20
CA GLY A 173 -4.55 9.05 -12.00
C GLY A 173 -3.43 8.36 -11.25
N ALA A 174 -3.49 8.21 -9.93
CA ALA A 174 -2.53 7.45 -9.14
C ALA A 174 -2.54 5.97 -9.55
N ARG A 175 -1.36 5.36 -9.64
CA ARG A 175 -1.17 3.97 -10.06
C ARG A 175 -0.48 3.20 -8.96
N ASN A 176 -1.23 2.90 -7.91
CA ASN A 176 -0.72 2.03 -6.87
C ASN A 176 -0.73 0.60 -7.35
N PHE A 177 0.22 -0.16 -6.89
CA PHE A 177 0.38 -1.55 -7.25
C PHE A 177 0.99 -2.36 -6.11
N THR A 178 0.84 -3.67 -6.19
CA THR A 178 1.49 -4.63 -5.29
C THR A 178 1.76 -5.92 -6.04
N PHE A 179 2.58 -6.79 -5.45
CA PHE A 179 2.97 -8.08 -6.02
C PHE A 179 2.54 -9.21 -5.10
N ASP A 180 2.09 -10.32 -5.68
CA ASP A 180 2.00 -11.57 -4.93
C ASP A 180 3.31 -12.40 -5.04
N SER A 181 3.38 -13.47 -4.29
CA SER A 181 4.56 -14.36 -4.26
C SER A 181 4.81 -15.09 -5.58
N SER A 182 3.84 -15.13 -6.50
CA SER A 182 3.99 -15.72 -7.83
C SER A 182 4.58 -14.76 -8.85
N GLY A 183 4.75 -13.48 -8.50
CA GLY A 183 5.18 -12.42 -9.43
C GLY A 183 4.03 -11.80 -10.21
N ALA A 184 2.79 -12.01 -9.80
CA ALA A 184 1.67 -11.26 -10.34
C ALA A 184 1.71 -9.82 -9.81
N LEU A 185 1.53 -8.86 -10.71
CA LEU A 185 1.48 -7.43 -10.46
C LEU A 185 0.03 -6.95 -10.53
N TYR A 186 -0.52 -6.50 -9.41
CA TYR A 186 -1.86 -5.94 -9.32
C TYR A 186 -1.78 -4.42 -9.35
N VAL A 187 -2.47 -3.80 -10.31
CA VAL A 187 -2.41 -2.34 -10.55
C VAL A 187 -3.80 -1.73 -10.43
N ASN A 188 -3.92 -0.72 -9.56
CA ASN A 188 -5.12 0.12 -9.50
C ASN A 188 -5.22 1.05 -10.72
N VAL A 189 -6.40 1.12 -11.32
CA VAL A 189 -6.74 2.10 -12.35
C VAL A 189 -8.02 2.83 -11.92
N GLY A 190 -7.86 3.95 -11.27
CA GLY A 190 -8.97 4.72 -10.70
C GLY A 190 -9.92 5.31 -11.75
N SER A 191 -11.10 5.69 -11.33
CA SER A 191 -12.14 6.27 -12.17
C SER A 191 -11.71 7.60 -12.78
N ARG A 192 -12.34 7.98 -13.90
CA ARG A 192 -12.16 9.30 -14.48
C ARG A 192 -12.98 10.37 -13.74
N THR A 193 -14.22 10.02 -13.40
CA THR A 193 -15.20 10.91 -12.80
C THR A 193 -15.47 10.56 -11.34
N ASN A 194 -16.25 11.42 -10.67
CA ASN A 194 -16.65 11.20 -9.29
C ASN A 194 -17.60 10.00 -9.13
N SER A 195 -18.64 9.93 -9.97
CA SER A 195 -19.72 8.93 -9.87
C SER A 195 -20.35 8.57 -11.23
N CYS A 196 -19.57 8.65 -12.31
CA CYS A 196 -20.00 8.34 -13.68
C CYS A 196 -21.27 9.10 -14.11
N GLN A 197 -21.41 10.36 -13.65
CA GLN A 197 -22.52 11.23 -14.02
C GLN A 197 -22.42 11.65 -15.49
N GLN A 198 -23.55 11.94 -16.11
CA GLN A 198 -23.62 12.53 -17.45
C GLN A 198 -22.91 13.88 -17.51
N ASN A 199 -23.08 14.70 -16.45
CA ASN A 199 -22.32 15.92 -16.21
C ASN A 199 -21.61 15.76 -14.86
N ASP A 200 -20.31 15.50 -14.89
CA ASP A 200 -19.55 15.18 -13.67
C ASP A 200 -19.64 16.31 -12.63
N ARG A 201 -19.93 15.93 -11.38
CA ARG A 201 -20.11 16.82 -10.22
C ARG A 201 -21.21 17.86 -10.36
N ALA A 202 -22.09 17.74 -11.35
CA ALA A 202 -23.24 18.64 -11.51
C ALA A 202 -24.40 18.21 -10.60
N LYS A 203 -25.12 19.22 -10.10
CA LYS A 203 -26.31 19.05 -9.26
C LYS A 203 -27.37 18.22 -9.96
N GLU A 204 -27.89 17.20 -9.28
CA GLU A 204 -28.97 16.32 -9.74
C GLU A 204 -28.72 15.68 -11.12
N SER A 205 -27.44 15.58 -11.55
CA SER A 205 -27.08 14.92 -12.80
C SER A 205 -27.19 13.40 -12.67
N PRO A 206 -27.97 12.72 -13.55
CA PRO A 206 -28.06 11.26 -13.53
C PRO A 206 -26.75 10.61 -13.96
N GLY A 207 -26.58 9.35 -13.60
CA GLY A 207 -25.45 8.53 -14.04
C GLY A 207 -25.65 7.96 -15.45
N HIS A 208 -24.53 7.59 -16.08
CA HIS A 208 -24.56 6.73 -17.27
C HIS A 208 -24.87 5.29 -16.85
N ASP A 209 -25.89 4.68 -17.43
CA ASP A 209 -26.25 3.27 -17.22
C ASP A 209 -26.41 2.55 -18.57
N PRO A 210 -25.48 1.67 -18.95
CA PRO A 210 -24.26 1.26 -18.19
C PRO A 210 -23.16 2.33 -18.20
N CYS A 211 -22.37 2.36 -17.09
CA CYS A 211 -21.20 3.21 -17.00
C CYS A 211 -20.05 2.68 -17.85
N THR A 212 -19.68 3.41 -18.89
CA THR A 212 -18.65 2.98 -19.83
C THR A 212 -17.24 3.03 -19.25
N GLU A 213 -17.00 3.81 -18.19
CA GLU A 213 -15.69 3.86 -17.51
C GLU A 213 -15.25 2.51 -16.97
N LEU A 214 -16.18 1.66 -16.53
CA LEU A 214 -15.89 0.34 -15.98
C LEU A 214 -15.18 -0.60 -16.95
N ARG A 215 -15.15 -0.30 -18.24
CA ARG A 215 -14.44 -1.11 -19.23
C ARG A 215 -12.92 -1.00 -19.07
N THR A 216 -12.40 0.16 -18.63
CA THR A 216 -10.97 0.45 -18.60
C THR A 216 -10.51 1.14 -17.31
N ARG A 217 -11.43 1.40 -16.36
CA ARG A 217 -11.18 2.17 -15.15
C ARG A 217 -11.98 1.63 -13.97
N ALA A 218 -11.77 2.23 -12.80
CA ALA A 218 -12.46 1.93 -11.55
C ALA A 218 -12.34 0.45 -11.17
N GLY A 219 -11.11 -0.05 -11.13
CA GLY A 219 -10.82 -1.43 -10.78
C GLY A 219 -9.34 -1.74 -10.68
N ILE A 220 -9.06 -3.03 -10.56
CA ILE A 220 -7.70 -3.57 -10.46
C ILE A 220 -7.47 -4.50 -11.65
N TRP A 221 -6.30 -4.37 -12.28
CA TRP A 221 -5.81 -5.24 -13.35
C TRP A 221 -4.65 -6.07 -12.85
N LYS A 222 -4.59 -7.32 -13.31
CA LYS A 222 -3.51 -8.24 -12.99
C LYS A 222 -2.60 -8.41 -14.21
N PHE A 223 -1.30 -8.15 -14.01
CA PHE A 223 -0.22 -8.27 -14.99
C PHE A 223 0.85 -9.24 -14.49
N ASP A 224 1.84 -9.53 -15.32
CA ASP A 224 3.06 -10.26 -14.96
C ASP A 224 4.19 -9.24 -14.69
N ALA A 225 4.78 -9.25 -13.50
CA ALA A 225 5.87 -8.35 -13.14
C ALA A 225 7.11 -8.50 -14.05
N ASN A 226 7.31 -9.66 -14.66
CA ASN A 226 8.50 -9.96 -15.46
C ASN A 226 8.33 -9.71 -16.96
N LYS A 227 7.10 -9.51 -17.45
CA LYS A 227 6.81 -9.32 -18.87
C LYS A 227 6.77 -7.83 -19.19
N GLN A 228 7.55 -7.42 -20.19
CA GLN A 228 7.60 -6.02 -20.64
C GLN A 228 6.51 -5.70 -21.66
N GLY A 229 6.11 -4.42 -21.72
CA GLY A 229 5.26 -3.85 -22.77
C GLY A 229 3.80 -4.28 -22.71
N GLN A 230 3.32 -4.81 -21.58
CA GLN A 230 1.93 -5.24 -21.42
C GLN A 230 0.96 -4.08 -21.49
N LYS A 231 -0.20 -4.30 -22.08
CA LYS A 231 -1.30 -3.33 -22.13
C LYS A 231 -2.49 -3.84 -21.34
N GLN A 232 -3.29 -2.94 -20.83
CA GLN A 232 -4.51 -3.25 -20.07
C GLN A 232 -5.49 -4.12 -20.88
N SER A 233 -5.57 -3.93 -22.22
CA SER A 233 -6.42 -4.73 -23.10
C SER A 233 -6.02 -6.20 -23.21
N ASP A 234 -4.76 -6.51 -22.92
CA ASP A 234 -4.18 -7.85 -23.11
C ASP A 234 -4.25 -8.68 -21.83
N GLU A 235 -4.71 -8.09 -20.72
CA GLU A 235 -4.59 -8.68 -19.40
C GLU A 235 -5.94 -8.77 -18.66
N THR A 236 -5.92 -9.43 -17.52
CA THR A 236 -7.13 -9.68 -16.75
C THR A 236 -7.61 -8.43 -16.00
N HIS A 237 -8.83 -7.99 -16.26
CA HIS A 237 -9.57 -7.12 -15.36
C HIS A 237 -9.93 -7.94 -14.11
N PHE A 238 -9.13 -7.77 -13.06
CA PHE A 238 -9.16 -8.65 -11.89
C PHE A 238 -10.37 -8.38 -10.99
N ALA A 239 -10.65 -7.10 -10.71
CA ALA A 239 -11.81 -6.66 -9.94
C ALA A 239 -12.31 -5.31 -10.44
N THR A 240 -13.60 -5.02 -10.28
CA THR A 240 -14.26 -3.80 -10.74
C THR A 240 -14.98 -3.07 -9.60
N GLY A 241 -15.46 -1.86 -9.87
CA GLY A 241 -16.26 -1.10 -8.91
C GLY A 241 -15.45 -0.44 -7.80
N ILE A 242 -14.13 -0.26 -7.97
CA ILE A 242 -13.25 0.47 -7.06
C ILE A 242 -12.96 1.84 -7.66
N ARG A 243 -13.55 2.90 -7.07
CA ARG A 243 -13.43 4.28 -7.59
C ARG A 243 -11.99 4.77 -7.60
N ASN A 244 -11.29 4.62 -6.47
CA ASN A 244 -9.90 5.02 -6.30
C ASN A 244 -9.25 4.18 -5.20
N GLY A 245 -8.49 3.18 -5.60
CA GLY A 245 -7.81 2.25 -4.71
C GLY A 245 -6.39 2.70 -4.42
N MET A 246 -6.15 3.39 -3.31
CA MET A 246 -4.84 3.97 -3.03
C MET A 246 -3.91 3.06 -2.24
N GLY A 247 -4.41 2.23 -1.35
CA GLY A 247 -3.62 1.26 -0.62
C GLY A 247 -3.84 -0.15 -1.17
N LEU A 248 -2.89 -0.70 -1.94
CA LEU A 248 -2.89 -2.10 -2.36
C LEU A 248 -1.83 -2.87 -1.58
N THR A 249 -2.24 -3.99 -0.98
CA THR A 249 -1.34 -4.83 -0.18
C THR A 249 -1.75 -6.30 -0.25
N ILE A 250 -0.77 -7.19 -0.14
CA ILE A 250 -1.01 -8.63 0.00
C ILE A 250 -0.86 -9.01 1.47
N ASN A 251 -1.81 -9.76 1.99
CA ASN A 251 -1.64 -10.39 3.29
C ASN A 251 -0.59 -11.50 3.16
N PRO A 252 0.57 -11.40 3.82
CA PRO A 252 1.66 -12.36 3.64
C PRO A 252 1.37 -13.74 4.26
N VAL A 253 0.32 -13.85 5.08
CA VAL A 253 -0.05 -15.12 5.73
C VAL A 253 -0.87 -16.00 4.79
N ASP A 254 -1.84 -15.42 4.07
CA ASP A 254 -2.79 -16.18 3.23
C ASP A 254 -2.73 -15.81 1.73
N GLY A 255 -1.87 -14.87 1.36
CA GLY A 255 -1.66 -14.43 -0.03
C GLY A 255 -2.82 -13.64 -0.63
N LYS A 256 -3.82 -13.23 0.15
CA LYS A 256 -4.97 -12.50 -0.34
C LYS A 256 -4.64 -11.02 -0.58
N LEU A 257 -5.21 -10.49 -1.67
CA LEU A 257 -5.12 -9.07 -2.01
C LEU A 257 -6.13 -8.26 -1.20
N TYR A 258 -5.67 -7.13 -0.69
CA TYR A 258 -6.50 -6.11 -0.06
C TYR A 258 -6.28 -4.76 -0.73
N ALA A 259 -7.32 -3.94 -0.74
CA ALA A 259 -7.26 -2.57 -1.25
C ALA A 259 -8.03 -1.62 -0.33
N THR A 260 -7.57 -0.37 -0.25
CA THR A 260 -8.41 0.71 0.28
C THR A 260 -9.20 1.34 -0.84
N GLN A 261 -10.37 1.90 -0.53
CA GLN A 261 -11.18 2.63 -1.49
C GLN A 261 -11.61 3.99 -0.93
N HIS A 262 -11.37 5.04 -1.72
CA HIS A 262 -11.97 6.35 -1.46
C HIS A 262 -13.41 6.41 -1.94
N GLY A 263 -14.31 6.78 -1.07
CA GLY A 263 -15.70 7.06 -1.40
C GLY A 263 -15.84 8.21 -2.41
N ARG A 264 -17.03 8.35 -2.98
CA ARG A 264 -17.35 9.51 -3.85
C ARG A 264 -17.44 10.80 -3.03
N ASP A 265 -17.25 11.94 -3.66
CA ASP A 265 -17.33 13.24 -3.03
C ASP A 265 -18.73 13.90 -3.20
N GLN A 266 -19.02 14.89 -2.33
CA GLN A 266 -20.02 15.93 -2.58
C GLN A 266 -21.48 15.42 -2.68
N LEU A 267 -21.92 14.56 -1.78
CA LEU A 267 -23.32 14.10 -1.75
C LEU A 267 -24.30 15.26 -1.55
N LEU A 268 -24.07 16.14 -0.57
CA LEU A 268 -24.93 17.31 -0.33
C LEU A 268 -24.96 18.25 -1.54
N GLN A 269 -23.79 18.59 -2.10
CA GLN A 269 -23.70 19.55 -3.20
C GLN A 269 -24.39 19.01 -4.46
N SER A 270 -24.25 17.71 -4.71
CA SER A 270 -24.87 17.06 -5.87
C SER A 270 -26.35 16.73 -5.65
N TRP A 271 -26.74 16.37 -4.43
CA TRP A 271 -28.09 15.87 -4.13
C TRP A 271 -28.66 16.49 -2.84
N PRO A 272 -28.84 17.82 -2.78
CA PRO A 272 -29.22 18.56 -1.56
C PRO A 272 -30.62 18.25 -1.03
N LYS A 273 -31.48 17.60 -1.82
CA LYS A 273 -32.78 17.14 -1.34
C LYS A 273 -32.75 15.79 -0.64
N LEU A 274 -31.65 15.05 -0.78
CA LEU A 274 -31.49 13.67 -0.26
C LEU A 274 -30.51 13.58 0.90
N PHE A 275 -29.55 14.50 0.98
CA PHE A 275 -28.49 14.45 1.99
C PHE A 275 -28.30 15.81 2.66
N ASP A 276 -28.17 15.79 3.96
CA ASP A 276 -27.74 16.94 4.77
C ASP A 276 -26.20 17.01 4.90
N ALA A 277 -25.72 18.03 5.62
CA ALA A 277 -24.29 18.27 5.79
C ALA A 277 -23.60 17.12 6.54
N LYS A 278 -24.21 16.64 7.62
CA LYS A 278 -23.67 15.54 8.44
C LYS A 278 -23.63 14.24 7.63
N GLN A 279 -24.70 13.92 6.94
CA GLN A 279 -24.76 12.75 6.06
C GLN A 279 -23.70 12.82 4.96
N SER A 280 -23.53 14.00 4.33
CA SER A 280 -22.48 14.20 3.32
C SER A 280 -21.07 14.11 3.87
N ALA A 281 -20.84 14.48 5.14
CA ALA A 281 -19.54 14.40 5.78
C ALA A 281 -19.17 12.96 6.19
N GLU A 282 -20.16 12.14 6.56
CA GLU A 282 -19.93 10.76 7.00
C GLU A 282 -20.08 9.73 5.86
N ASN A 283 -20.64 10.11 4.71
CA ASN A 283 -20.91 9.22 3.58
C ASN A 283 -20.30 9.74 2.27
N PRO A 284 -19.91 8.81 1.39
CA PRO A 284 -19.73 7.37 1.64
C PRO A 284 -18.65 7.07 2.66
N ALA A 285 -18.73 5.91 3.30
CA ALA A 285 -17.63 5.39 4.07
C ALA A 285 -16.37 5.23 3.21
N GLU A 286 -15.20 5.37 3.82
CA GLU A 286 -13.95 4.86 3.28
C GLU A 286 -13.85 3.37 3.62
N GLU A 287 -13.20 2.59 2.77
CA GLU A 287 -13.28 1.14 2.85
C GLU A 287 -11.90 0.47 2.81
N LEU A 288 -11.74 -0.61 3.58
CA LEU A 288 -10.74 -1.64 3.34
C LEU A 288 -11.47 -2.88 2.82
N VAL A 289 -11.10 -3.35 1.63
CA VAL A 289 -11.75 -4.47 0.95
C VAL A 289 -10.77 -5.61 0.73
N GLN A 290 -11.23 -6.87 0.89
CA GLN A 290 -10.52 -8.04 0.40
C GLN A 290 -10.93 -8.28 -1.05
N VAL A 291 -9.96 -8.43 -1.94
CA VAL A 291 -10.19 -8.48 -3.39
C VAL A 291 -9.89 -9.86 -3.96
N ASN A 292 -10.89 -10.47 -4.60
CA ASN A 292 -10.73 -11.70 -5.35
C ASN A 292 -11.02 -11.46 -6.84
N LYS A 293 -10.59 -12.39 -7.68
CA LYS A 293 -10.88 -12.33 -9.11
C LYS A 293 -12.39 -12.34 -9.36
N GLY A 294 -12.87 -11.34 -10.08
CA GLY A 294 -14.28 -11.19 -10.44
C GLY A 294 -15.13 -10.41 -9.44
N ASP A 295 -14.56 -9.98 -8.29
CA ASP A 295 -15.29 -9.15 -7.33
C ASP A 295 -15.71 -7.80 -7.94
N ASP A 296 -16.91 -7.34 -7.57
CA ASP A 296 -17.48 -6.03 -7.93
C ASP A 296 -17.87 -5.28 -6.65
N PHE A 297 -17.20 -4.17 -6.39
CA PHE A 297 -17.40 -3.33 -5.20
C PHE A 297 -18.42 -2.22 -5.37
N GLY A 298 -19.09 -2.19 -6.52
CA GLY A 298 -20.33 -1.44 -6.73
C GLY A 298 -20.18 -0.05 -7.34
N TRP A 299 -19.03 0.65 -7.26
CA TRP A 299 -18.92 1.95 -7.93
C TRP A 299 -19.19 1.81 -9.44
N PRO A 300 -19.91 2.72 -10.08
CA PRO A 300 -20.52 3.97 -9.58
C PRO A 300 -21.93 3.79 -9.03
N TYR A 301 -22.51 2.60 -9.17
CA TYR A 301 -23.92 2.34 -8.87
C TYR A 301 -24.25 2.32 -7.39
N CYS A 302 -23.24 1.99 -6.56
CA CYS A 302 -23.38 1.76 -5.14
C CYS A 302 -22.30 2.50 -4.36
N PHE A 303 -22.60 2.77 -3.10
CA PHE A 303 -21.61 3.18 -2.10
C PHE A 303 -21.98 2.60 -0.73
N TYR A 304 -20.98 2.40 0.14
CA TYR A 304 -21.24 1.97 1.50
C TYR A 304 -21.74 3.15 2.33
N SER A 305 -22.97 3.05 2.84
CA SER A 305 -23.52 4.03 3.77
C SER A 305 -23.00 3.74 5.17
N PHE A 306 -22.24 4.67 5.74
CA PHE A 306 -21.72 4.58 7.11
C PHE A 306 -22.86 4.55 8.14
N GLU A 307 -23.95 5.26 7.86
CA GLU A 307 -25.16 5.31 8.69
C GLU A 307 -25.98 4.02 8.58
N ALA A 308 -26.26 3.54 7.34
CA ALA A 308 -27.05 2.34 7.10
C ALA A 308 -26.25 1.04 7.32
N LYS A 309 -24.93 1.12 7.46
CA LYS A 309 -23.99 0.00 7.64
C LYS A 309 -24.12 -1.09 6.55
N ARG A 310 -24.26 -0.66 5.30
CA ARG A 310 -24.40 -1.53 4.11
C ARG A 310 -24.22 -0.75 2.82
N LEU A 311 -24.04 -1.46 1.73
CA LEU A 311 -24.06 -0.89 0.40
C LEU A 311 -25.48 -0.42 0.02
N VAL A 312 -25.59 0.81 -0.46
CA VAL A 312 -26.83 1.42 -0.92
C VAL A 312 -26.68 1.95 -2.33
N LEU A 313 -27.80 2.04 -3.04
CA LEU A 313 -27.87 2.57 -4.40
C LEU A 313 -27.50 4.05 -4.41
N ALA A 314 -26.60 4.44 -5.30
CA ALA A 314 -26.18 5.82 -5.45
C ALA A 314 -27.31 6.67 -6.07
N PRO A 315 -27.44 7.96 -5.68
CA PRO A 315 -28.55 8.80 -6.09
C PRO A 315 -28.61 9.04 -7.60
N GLU A 316 -27.48 9.01 -8.30
CA GLU A 316 -27.36 9.04 -9.76
C GLU A 316 -28.15 7.93 -10.46
N TYR A 317 -28.45 6.86 -9.75
CA TYR A 317 -29.13 5.65 -10.23
C TYR A 317 -30.46 5.40 -9.51
N GLY A 318 -31.02 6.44 -8.89
CA GLY A 318 -32.31 6.39 -8.22
C GLY A 318 -32.28 5.91 -6.77
N GLY A 319 -31.12 6.02 -6.11
CA GLY A 319 -30.95 5.81 -4.68
C GLY A 319 -31.38 7.03 -3.86
N ASP A 320 -31.65 6.78 -2.58
CA ASP A 320 -32.09 7.76 -1.58
C ASP A 320 -31.25 7.72 -0.29
N GLY A 321 -30.11 7.07 -0.33
CA GLY A 321 -29.24 6.81 0.83
C GLY A 321 -29.64 5.59 1.67
N LYS A 322 -30.76 4.91 1.35
CA LYS A 322 -31.30 3.74 2.09
C LYS A 322 -31.59 2.54 1.19
N LYS A 323 -32.03 2.81 -0.03
CA LYS A 323 -32.40 1.80 -1.02
C LYS A 323 -31.19 0.97 -1.42
N VAL A 324 -31.32 -0.36 -1.35
CA VAL A 324 -30.25 -1.31 -1.69
C VAL A 324 -30.25 -1.60 -3.20
N GLY A 325 -31.35 -2.05 -3.77
CA GLY A 325 -31.47 -2.38 -5.20
C GLY A 325 -30.39 -3.36 -5.66
N ARG A 326 -29.73 -3.04 -6.80
CA ARG A 326 -28.64 -3.84 -7.39
C ARG A 326 -27.39 -3.96 -6.48
N CYS A 327 -27.31 -3.20 -5.38
CA CYS A 327 -26.19 -3.24 -4.46
C CYS A 327 -26.18 -4.47 -3.55
N ALA A 328 -27.29 -5.20 -3.46
CA ALA A 328 -27.37 -6.48 -2.73
C ALA A 328 -26.40 -7.56 -3.25
N GLU A 329 -25.99 -7.46 -4.51
CA GLU A 329 -25.09 -8.42 -5.17
C GLU A 329 -23.62 -7.97 -5.18
N LYS A 330 -23.33 -6.80 -4.60
CA LYS A 330 -21.98 -6.25 -4.59
C LYS A 330 -21.19 -6.73 -3.38
N LYS A 331 -19.86 -6.73 -3.53
CA LYS A 331 -18.95 -7.17 -2.48
C LYS A 331 -18.86 -6.09 -1.39
N GLU A 332 -19.16 -6.49 -0.15
CA GLU A 332 -19.03 -5.59 0.99
C GLU A 332 -17.58 -5.47 1.49
N PRO A 333 -17.22 -4.33 2.10
CA PRO A 333 -15.91 -4.13 2.71
C PRO A 333 -15.73 -5.00 3.97
N VAL A 334 -14.46 -5.24 4.33
CA VAL A 334 -14.10 -5.93 5.58
C VAL A 334 -14.01 -4.95 6.75
N THR A 335 -13.56 -3.72 6.49
CA THR A 335 -13.52 -2.63 7.47
C THR A 335 -14.00 -1.35 6.81
N VAL A 336 -14.75 -0.55 7.54
CA VAL A 336 -15.26 0.74 7.09
C VAL A 336 -14.78 1.85 8.02
N PHE A 337 -14.53 3.01 7.45
CA PHE A 337 -14.08 4.20 8.18
C PHE A 337 -15.01 5.37 7.85
N PRO A 338 -15.04 6.41 8.68
CA PRO A 338 -15.83 7.62 8.39
C PRO A 338 -15.49 8.21 7.04
N GLY A 339 -16.48 8.82 6.40
CA GLY A 339 -16.34 9.40 5.08
C GLY A 339 -15.22 10.44 4.97
N HIS A 340 -14.56 10.44 3.81
CA HIS A 340 -13.60 11.44 3.38
C HIS A 340 -12.28 11.48 4.17
N TRP A 341 -11.96 10.47 4.97
CA TRP A 341 -10.65 10.39 5.63
C TRP A 341 -9.50 10.19 4.67
N ALA A 342 -9.78 9.72 3.45
CA ALA A 342 -8.83 9.49 2.36
C ALA A 342 -7.74 8.44 2.70
N PRO A 343 -8.04 7.13 2.61
CA PRO A 343 -7.08 6.05 2.92
C PRO A 343 -6.07 5.87 1.78
N GLU A 344 -4.86 6.38 1.93
CA GLU A 344 -3.85 6.45 0.87
C GLU A 344 -2.94 5.22 0.81
N SER A 345 -2.68 4.56 1.93
CA SER A 345 -1.79 3.39 1.99
C SER A 345 -2.28 2.37 3.00
N ALA A 346 -1.95 1.11 2.77
CA ALA A 346 -2.16 0.02 3.71
C ALA A 346 -0.96 -0.93 3.71
N VAL A 347 -0.58 -1.42 4.90
CA VAL A 347 0.50 -2.40 5.04
C VAL A 347 0.16 -3.42 6.13
N PHE A 348 0.31 -4.71 5.82
CA PHE A 348 0.26 -5.77 6.82
C PHE A 348 1.55 -5.79 7.62
N TYR A 349 1.44 -5.77 8.93
CA TYR A 349 2.59 -5.80 9.81
C TYR A 349 3.04 -7.24 10.10
N THR A 350 4.21 -7.61 9.62
CA THR A 350 4.81 -8.94 9.80
C THR A 350 6.00 -8.94 10.73
N GLY A 351 6.45 -7.76 11.16
CA GLY A 351 7.59 -7.58 12.05
C GLY A 351 7.38 -8.17 13.44
N THR A 352 8.48 -8.35 14.14
CA THR A 352 8.49 -8.83 15.53
C THR A 352 8.84 -7.73 16.53
N GLN A 353 9.20 -6.56 16.06
CA GLN A 353 9.62 -5.43 16.87
C GLN A 353 8.44 -4.82 17.67
N PHE A 354 7.24 -4.74 17.05
CA PHE A 354 6.04 -4.30 17.75
C PHE A 354 5.43 -5.41 18.61
N PRO A 355 4.69 -5.07 19.68
CA PRO A 355 3.96 -6.04 20.50
C PRO A 355 3.10 -7.01 19.68
N THR A 356 2.93 -8.22 20.17
CA THR A 356 2.25 -9.33 19.48
C THR A 356 0.88 -8.96 18.93
N ARG A 357 0.15 -8.06 19.60
CA ARG A 357 -1.19 -7.62 19.17
C ARG A 357 -1.21 -6.95 17.79
N TYR A 358 -0.08 -6.39 17.34
CA TYR A 358 0.04 -5.74 16.02
C TYR A 358 0.39 -6.72 14.89
N ARG A 359 0.89 -7.92 15.22
CA ARG A 359 1.39 -8.86 14.23
C ARG A 359 0.25 -9.43 13.38
N GLY A 360 0.43 -9.34 12.06
CA GLY A 360 -0.56 -9.78 11.08
C GLY A 360 -1.68 -8.78 10.83
N GLY A 361 -1.85 -7.74 11.66
CA GLY A 361 -2.84 -6.70 11.43
C GLY A 361 -2.44 -5.71 10.34
N VAL A 362 -3.31 -4.77 10.02
CA VAL A 362 -3.13 -3.81 8.92
C VAL A 362 -3.02 -2.39 9.48
N PHE A 363 -1.96 -1.69 9.11
CA PHE A 363 -1.89 -0.23 9.27
C PHE A 363 -2.44 0.44 8.02
N VAL A 364 -3.29 1.46 8.21
CA VAL A 364 -3.86 2.27 7.12
C VAL A 364 -3.59 3.74 7.39
N ALA A 365 -2.97 4.43 6.41
CA ALA A 365 -2.70 5.86 6.48
C ALA A 365 -3.87 6.65 5.89
N PHE A 366 -4.36 7.64 6.63
CA PHE A 366 -5.41 8.54 6.23
C PHE A 366 -4.86 9.94 6.05
N HIS A 367 -4.91 10.42 4.80
CA HIS A 367 -4.39 11.72 4.37
C HIS A 367 -5.15 12.92 4.96
N GLY A 368 -6.37 12.69 5.37
CA GLY A 368 -7.26 13.73 5.90
C GLY A 368 -8.15 14.38 4.84
N SER A 369 -9.32 14.77 5.29
CA SER A 369 -10.39 15.29 4.44
C SER A 369 -10.17 16.74 4.02
N TRP A 370 -10.93 17.15 2.99
CA TRP A 370 -11.00 18.52 2.50
C TRP A 370 -12.44 19.00 2.25
N ASN A 371 -13.42 18.09 2.29
CA ASN A 371 -14.77 18.29 1.78
C ASN A 371 -15.88 17.94 2.80
N ARG A 372 -15.55 17.93 4.10
CA ARG A 372 -16.53 17.66 5.17
C ARG A 372 -17.30 18.91 5.62
N ALA A 373 -16.85 20.10 5.26
CA ALA A 373 -17.48 21.35 5.71
C ALA A 373 -19.01 21.37 5.45
N PRO A 374 -19.82 21.90 6.41
CA PRO A 374 -19.47 22.63 7.63
C PRO A 374 -18.96 21.74 8.79
N GLU A 375 -19.06 20.42 8.69
CA GLU A 375 -18.52 19.51 9.69
C GLU A 375 -17.00 19.60 9.76
N PRO A 376 -16.39 19.30 10.92
CA PRO A 376 -14.93 19.34 11.08
C PRO A 376 -14.22 18.39 10.10
N GLN A 377 -13.09 18.83 9.57
CA GLN A 377 -12.20 17.96 8.82
C GLN A 377 -11.63 16.87 9.72
N ALA A 378 -11.43 15.67 9.17
CA ALA A 378 -11.04 14.48 9.92
C ALA A 378 -10.11 13.56 9.08
N GLY A 379 -9.63 12.48 9.67
CA GLY A 379 -8.55 11.68 9.13
C GLY A 379 -7.22 12.17 9.72
N PHE A 380 -6.22 12.45 8.91
CA PHE A 380 -4.87 12.92 9.31
C PHE A 380 -4.23 12.01 10.36
N LYS A 381 -4.26 10.71 10.15
CA LYS A 381 -3.78 9.71 11.11
C LYS A 381 -3.41 8.38 10.44
N VAL A 382 -2.70 7.56 11.17
CA VAL A 382 -2.56 6.14 10.85
C VAL A 382 -3.41 5.36 11.84
N VAL A 383 -4.22 4.43 11.33
CA VAL A 383 -4.98 3.50 12.18
C VAL A 383 -4.42 2.09 12.07
N PHE A 384 -4.71 1.29 13.06
CA PHE A 384 -4.44 -0.14 13.09
C PHE A 384 -5.75 -0.92 13.07
N VAL A 385 -5.87 -1.88 12.15
CA VAL A 385 -6.97 -2.84 12.06
C VAL A 385 -6.47 -4.19 12.55
N PRO A 386 -6.92 -4.67 13.71
CA PRO A 386 -6.47 -5.94 14.24
C PRO A 386 -7.03 -7.13 13.44
N MET A 387 -6.31 -8.24 13.46
CA MET A 387 -6.80 -9.49 12.87
C MET A 387 -7.85 -10.14 13.75
N LYS A 388 -8.92 -10.64 13.12
CA LYS A 388 -9.96 -11.43 13.76
C LYS A 388 -10.24 -12.66 12.88
N ASN A 389 -10.04 -13.86 13.43
CA ASN A 389 -10.26 -15.13 12.71
C ASN A 389 -9.51 -15.22 11.36
N GLY A 390 -8.26 -14.75 11.32
CA GLY A 390 -7.40 -14.84 10.11
C GLY A 390 -7.65 -13.79 9.03
N ALA A 391 -8.51 -12.80 9.29
CA ALA A 391 -8.76 -11.65 8.40
C ALA A 391 -8.77 -10.33 9.19
N PRO A 392 -8.57 -9.16 8.56
CA PRO A 392 -8.79 -7.88 9.20
C PRO A 392 -10.20 -7.79 9.79
N GLY A 393 -10.29 -7.30 11.03
CA GLY A 393 -11.55 -7.11 11.72
C GLY A 393 -12.36 -5.92 11.18
N SER A 394 -13.57 -5.75 11.69
CA SER A 394 -14.40 -4.56 11.40
C SER A 394 -14.07 -3.35 12.27
N GLU A 395 -13.26 -3.55 13.31
CA GLU A 395 -12.86 -2.53 14.27
C GLU A 395 -11.44 -2.01 13.94
N TYR A 396 -11.18 -0.78 14.32
CA TYR A 396 -9.85 -0.17 14.18
C TYR A 396 -9.57 0.75 15.36
N GLU A 397 -8.30 1.03 15.61
CA GLU A 397 -7.83 1.98 16.62
C GLU A 397 -6.86 3.00 16.00
N ALA A 398 -6.82 4.22 16.54
CA ALA A 398 -5.79 5.19 16.16
C ALA A 398 -4.43 4.69 16.64
N PHE A 399 -3.46 4.62 15.72
CA PHE A 399 -2.08 4.24 16.03
C PHE A 399 -1.16 5.46 16.07
N ALA A 400 -1.19 6.32 15.04
CA ALA A 400 -0.48 7.58 15.05
C ALA A 400 -1.44 8.71 14.70
N ASP A 401 -1.42 9.78 15.47
CA ASP A 401 -2.29 10.96 15.31
C ASP A 401 -1.45 12.25 15.46
N GLY A 402 -2.08 13.41 15.43
CA GLY A 402 -1.41 14.69 15.61
C GLY A 402 -0.82 15.30 14.34
N PHE A 403 -0.85 14.60 13.22
CA PHE A 403 -0.26 15.06 11.95
C PHE A 403 -0.77 16.42 11.50
N ALA A 404 -2.05 16.69 11.66
CA ALA A 404 -2.62 17.97 11.25
C ALA A 404 -2.18 19.15 12.12
N GLY A 405 -1.74 18.89 13.35
CA GLY A 405 -1.56 19.95 14.32
C GLY A 405 -2.90 20.53 14.80
N PRO A 406 -2.94 21.79 15.25
CA PRO A 406 -4.15 22.40 15.82
C PRO A 406 -5.24 22.70 14.78
N ASP A 407 -4.88 22.95 13.52
CA ASP A 407 -5.81 23.25 12.44
C ASP A 407 -5.88 22.07 11.45
N LYS A 408 -7.02 21.36 11.45
CA LYS A 408 -7.27 20.20 10.61
C LYS A 408 -7.78 20.56 9.20
N SER A 409 -7.59 21.78 8.73
CA SER A 409 -7.91 22.09 7.34
C SER A 409 -6.82 21.55 6.40
N ARG A 410 -7.20 21.25 5.17
CA ARG A 410 -6.29 20.75 4.13
C ARG A 410 -5.04 21.64 3.96
N ASN A 411 -5.24 22.94 3.99
CA ASN A 411 -4.17 23.91 3.71
C ASN A 411 -3.30 24.17 4.93
N SER A 412 -3.89 24.14 6.13
CA SER A 412 -3.22 24.50 7.39
C SER A 412 -2.67 23.31 8.15
N ALA A 413 -3.10 22.08 7.84
CA ALA A 413 -2.56 20.87 8.46
C ALA A 413 -1.04 20.85 8.33
N ASN A 414 -0.32 20.54 9.40
CA ASN A 414 1.14 20.48 9.40
C ASN A 414 1.63 19.37 8.46
N TYR A 415 1.06 18.18 8.60
CA TYR A 415 1.41 16.98 7.84
C TYR A 415 0.16 16.22 7.40
N ARG A 416 0.32 15.41 6.35
CA ARG A 416 -0.74 14.56 5.80
C ARG A 416 -0.19 13.17 5.48
N PRO A 417 -0.47 12.14 6.32
CA PRO A 417 0.04 10.79 6.13
C PRO A 417 -0.30 10.23 4.76
N MET A 418 0.70 9.65 4.09
CA MET A 418 0.55 9.17 2.72
C MET A 418 1.03 7.73 2.54
N GLY A 419 2.34 7.51 2.54
CA GLY A 419 2.96 6.21 2.34
C GLY A 419 3.27 5.49 3.64
N LEU A 420 3.07 4.18 3.67
CA LEU A 420 3.49 3.29 4.74
C LEU A 420 4.41 2.21 4.22
N ALA A 421 5.45 1.87 4.97
CA ALA A 421 6.25 0.67 4.73
C ALA A 421 6.79 0.10 6.05
N GLN A 422 7.01 -1.21 6.08
CA GLN A 422 7.71 -1.88 7.17
C GLN A 422 9.19 -2.05 6.78
N GLY A 423 10.09 -1.68 7.67
CA GLY A 423 11.51 -1.94 7.55
C GLY A 423 11.90 -3.38 7.93
N PRO A 424 13.11 -3.83 7.54
CA PRO A 424 13.62 -5.17 7.90
C PRO A 424 13.82 -5.32 9.42
N ASP A 425 14.04 -4.23 10.13
CA ASP A 425 14.12 -4.16 11.58
C ASP A 425 12.74 -4.20 12.28
N GLY A 426 11.66 -4.24 11.51
CA GLY A 426 10.28 -4.21 12.01
C GLY A 426 9.76 -2.82 12.34
N ALA A 427 10.50 -1.76 12.12
CA ALA A 427 10.00 -0.38 12.27
C ALA A 427 8.94 -0.07 11.21
N LEU A 428 7.98 0.79 11.54
CA LEU A 428 7.00 1.32 10.60
C LEU A 428 7.46 2.70 10.12
N TYR A 429 7.60 2.85 8.80
CA TYR A 429 7.86 4.13 8.17
C TYR A 429 6.56 4.77 7.72
N ILE A 430 6.42 6.07 7.97
CA ILE A 430 5.26 6.88 7.59
C ILE A 430 5.77 8.08 6.79
N ALA A 431 5.30 8.26 5.55
CA ALA A 431 5.63 9.41 4.73
C ALA A 431 4.50 10.44 4.73
N ASP A 432 4.86 11.70 4.60
CA ASP A 432 3.98 12.86 4.42
C ASP A 432 4.24 13.51 3.07
N ASP A 433 3.20 13.81 2.30
CA ASP A 433 3.35 14.40 0.97
C ASP A 433 3.26 15.94 0.96
N LYS A 434 2.97 16.55 2.10
CA LYS A 434 2.88 18.01 2.19
C LYS A 434 4.26 18.66 2.31
N ASP A 435 5.03 18.28 3.33
CA ASP A 435 6.37 18.81 3.59
C ASP A 435 7.48 17.80 3.32
N GLY A 436 7.12 16.53 3.04
CA GLY A 436 8.06 15.46 2.71
C GLY A 436 8.81 14.95 3.93
N ARG A 437 8.17 14.90 5.09
CA ARG A 437 8.72 14.26 6.28
C ARG A 437 8.50 12.75 6.23
N ILE A 438 9.48 11.99 6.71
CA ILE A 438 9.39 10.55 6.91
C ILE A 438 9.72 10.25 8.37
N TRP A 439 8.78 9.62 9.07
CA TRP A 439 8.99 9.09 10.41
C TRP A 439 9.38 7.62 10.35
N LYS A 440 10.30 7.21 11.23
CA LYS A 440 10.60 5.82 11.56
C LYS A 440 10.07 5.55 12.97
N VAL A 441 8.98 4.77 13.05
CA VAL A 441 8.31 4.43 14.31
C VAL A 441 8.79 3.09 14.83
N ARG A 442 9.16 3.03 16.11
CA ARG A 442 9.66 1.83 16.80
C ARG A 442 8.96 1.64 18.13
N TYR A 443 8.93 0.41 18.61
CA TYR A 443 8.51 0.08 19.95
C TYR A 443 9.73 -0.07 20.87
N THR A 444 9.83 0.70 21.91
CA THR A 444 10.95 0.68 22.86
C THR A 444 10.60 -0.01 24.17
N GLY A 445 9.30 -0.29 24.41
CA GLY A 445 8.81 -0.86 25.67
C GLY A 445 8.76 0.11 26.82
N ASN A 446 9.29 1.32 26.67
CA ASN A 446 9.24 2.38 27.68
C ASN A 446 8.12 3.36 27.31
N ALA A 447 7.50 3.98 28.33
CA ALA A 447 6.64 5.15 28.08
C ALA A 447 7.48 6.20 27.32
N ALA A 448 6.84 6.93 26.41
CA ALA A 448 7.49 8.05 25.75
C ALA A 448 7.98 9.06 26.82
N PRO A 449 9.16 9.66 26.65
CA PRO A 449 9.71 10.62 27.62
C PRO A 449 8.83 11.86 27.76
#